data_18af30100ddb17c56ec98a15b1a19a4c
#
_entry.id   18af30100ddb17c56ec98a15b1a19a4c
#
_cell.length_a   1.000
_cell.length_b   1.000
_cell.length_c   1.000
_cell.angle_alpha   90.00
_cell.angle_beta   90.00
_cell.angle_gamma   90.00
#
_symmetry.space_group_name_H-M   'P 1'
#
loop_
_entity.id
_entity.type
_entity.pdbx_description
1 polymer ?
#
loop_
_entity_poly.entity_id
_entity_poly.type
_entity_poly.pdbx_seq_one_letter_code
_entity_poly.pdbx_strand_id
1 'polypeptide(L)'
;MEDYLDQEVERVEAFAGPAIQFSHIEGDITGLRPYQKQMKNEVYSLWDKMDNLMIQMPTGTGKTIVFTSVVRDIQRWCKVHSPESKILIVAHRKELITQASSKLKDIAHGIIMSGVKQELHHMVQVASIQTFMSCRNYDTMRHYRFDFIIIDEAHHCIASGYQKLWEMYPHSKKLGVTATPWRMNHCGFRSLFSEIVLSKPIEWFVNEHYLSNYDYISIRRNSETQKAVNS
;
A
#
# COMPACT_ATOMS: atom_id res chain seq x y z
N MET A 1 18.82 -31.83 3.83
CA MET A 1 19.11 -30.38 4.01
C MET A 1 19.40 -29.73 2.65
N GLU A 2 20.15 -30.38 1.78
CA GLU A 2 20.37 -29.94 0.38
C GLU A 2 19.06 -29.90 -0.43
N ASP A 3 18.23 -30.96 -0.40
CA ASP A 3 16.93 -30.99 -1.09
C ASP A 3 15.97 -29.86 -0.68
N TYR A 4 16.08 -29.35 0.55
CA TYR A 4 15.24 -28.27 1.04
C TYR A 4 15.73 -26.90 0.52
N LEU A 5 17.04 -26.74 0.41
CA LEU A 5 17.66 -25.54 -0.16
C LEU A 5 17.44 -25.45 -1.69
N ASP A 6 17.53 -26.57 -2.39
CA ASP A 6 17.28 -26.64 -3.83
C ASP A 6 15.80 -26.33 -4.17
N GLN A 7 14.85 -26.85 -3.38
CA GLN A 7 13.43 -26.52 -3.52
C GLN A 7 13.13 -25.05 -3.19
N GLU A 8 13.87 -24.44 -2.25
CA GLU A 8 13.73 -23.02 -1.94
C GLU A 8 14.34 -22.14 -3.03
N VAL A 9 15.46 -22.55 -3.63
CA VAL A 9 16.11 -21.86 -4.75
C VAL A 9 15.24 -21.92 -6.01
N GLU A 10 14.75 -23.11 -6.40
CA GLU A 10 13.79 -23.27 -7.52
C GLU A 10 12.52 -22.46 -7.29
N ARG A 11 12.07 -22.33 -6.04
CA ARG A 11 10.90 -21.57 -5.67
C ARG A 11 11.13 -20.07 -5.77
N VAL A 12 12.31 -19.58 -5.39
CA VAL A 12 12.71 -18.17 -5.52
C VAL A 12 12.84 -17.78 -6.99
N GLU A 13 13.42 -18.65 -7.84
CA GLU A 13 13.50 -18.42 -9.29
C GLU A 13 12.13 -18.47 -9.98
N ALA A 14 11.23 -19.35 -9.54
CA ALA A 14 9.86 -19.42 -10.05
C ALA A 14 9.01 -18.19 -9.69
N PHE A 15 9.40 -17.42 -8.67
CA PHE A 15 8.74 -16.19 -8.22
C PHE A 15 9.44 -14.91 -8.71
N ALA A 16 10.47 -15.00 -9.55
CA ALA A 16 10.97 -13.84 -10.27
C ALA A 16 9.84 -13.32 -11.17
N GLY A 17 9.20 -12.23 -10.73
CA GLY A 17 8.10 -11.61 -11.46
C GLY A 17 8.54 -11.19 -12.86
N PRO A 18 7.60 -10.99 -13.81
CA PRO A 18 7.94 -10.53 -15.13
C PRO A 18 8.71 -9.22 -15.04
N ALA A 19 9.74 -9.05 -15.88
CA ALA A 19 10.46 -7.78 -16.02
C ALA A 19 9.51 -6.73 -16.64
N ILE A 20 8.68 -6.12 -15.80
CA ILE A 20 7.73 -5.10 -16.21
C ILE A 20 8.48 -3.78 -16.33
N GLN A 21 8.42 -3.16 -17.49
CA GLN A 21 8.82 -1.76 -17.64
C GLN A 21 7.59 -0.89 -17.38
N PHE A 22 7.48 -0.38 -16.16
CA PHE A 22 6.34 0.43 -15.72
C PHE A 22 6.23 1.75 -16.46
N SER A 23 7.34 2.32 -16.91
CA SER A 23 7.37 3.51 -17.76
C SER A 23 6.64 3.34 -19.09
N HIS A 24 6.43 2.10 -19.55
CA HIS A 24 5.69 1.77 -20.77
C HIS A 24 4.20 1.43 -20.50
N ILE A 25 3.76 1.38 -19.24
CA ILE A 25 2.34 1.24 -18.94
C ILE A 25 1.65 2.55 -19.27
N GLU A 26 0.84 2.56 -20.34
CA GLU A 26 -0.12 3.64 -20.58
C GLU A 26 -1.18 3.63 -19.48
N GLY A 27 -0.88 4.36 -18.41
CA GLY A 27 -1.77 4.45 -17.27
C GLY A 27 -3.04 5.20 -17.65
N ASP A 28 -4.19 4.63 -17.33
CA ASP A 28 -5.46 5.35 -17.42
C ASP A 28 -5.44 6.51 -16.43
N ILE A 29 -5.42 7.72 -16.97
CA ILE A 29 -5.43 8.98 -16.21
C ILE A 29 -6.81 9.61 -16.16
N THR A 30 -7.84 8.95 -16.71
CA THR A 30 -9.21 9.44 -16.73
C THR A 30 -9.71 9.65 -15.31
N GLY A 31 -10.25 10.83 -15.04
CA GLY A 31 -10.78 11.20 -13.73
C GLY A 31 -9.72 11.53 -12.66
N LEU A 32 -8.41 11.41 -12.96
CA LEU A 32 -7.35 11.85 -12.05
C LEU A 32 -7.12 13.36 -12.16
N ARG A 33 -6.93 14.02 -11.02
CA ARG A 33 -6.48 15.41 -10.93
C ARG A 33 -5.03 15.54 -11.40
N PRO A 34 -4.58 16.72 -11.87
CA PRO A 34 -3.21 16.89 -12.40
C PRO A 34 -2.10 16.39 -11.46
N TYR A 35 -2.18 16.73 -10.18
CA TYR A 35 -1.20 16.28 -9.18
C TYR A 35 -1.24 14.76 -8.94
N GLN A 36 -2.41 14.12 -9.04
CA GLN A 36 -2.55 12.67 -8.92
C GLN A 36 -1.90 11.94 -10.11
N LYS A 37 -2.07 12.50 -11.32
CA LYS A 37 -1.38 12.01 -12.54
C LYS A 37 0.13 12.09 -12.38
N GLN A 38 0.63 13.23 -11.89
CA GLN A 38 2.06 13.42 -11.65
C GLN A 38 2.60 12.39 -10.67
N MET A 39 1.94 12.19 -9.52
CA MET A 39 2.32 11.20 -8.50
C MET A 39 2.37 9.78 -9.08
N LYS A 40 1.36 9.40 -9.86
CA LYS A 40 1.28 8.08 -10.50
C LYS A 40 2.41 7.87 -11.50
N ASN A 41 2.71 8.84 -12.35
CA ASN A 41 3.79 8.76 -13.33
C ASN A 41 5.16 8.65 -12.65
N GLU A 42 5.35 9.38 -11.55
CA GLU A 42 6.59 9.32 -10.77
C GLU A 42 6.79 7.93 -10.14
N VAL A 43 5.73 7.33 -9.59
CA VAL A 43 5.76 5.94 -9.10
C VAL A 43 6.21 4.98 -10.21
N TYR A 44 5.65 5.08 -11.41
CA TYR A 44 6.01 4.19 -12.51
C TYR A 44 7.46 4.35 -12.95
N SER A 45 7.95 5.59 -13.07
CA SER A 45 9.35 5.84 -13.43
C SER A 45 10.35 5.32 -12.39
N LEU A 46 9.96 5.30 -11.12
CA LEU A 46 10.79 4.80 -10.03
C LEU A 46 10.68 3.26 -9.89
N TRP A 47 9.54 2.65 -10.16
CA TRP A 47 9.37 1.21 -10.09
C TRP A 47 10.21 0.44 -11.12
N ASP A 48 10.63 1.07 -12.19
CA ASP A 48 11.61 0.49 -13.12
C ASP A 48 13.01 0.32 -12.48
N LYS A 49 13.30 1.07 -11.41
CA LYS A 49 14.62 1.12 -10.77
C LYS A 49 14.66 0.48 -9.39
N MET A 50 13.53 0.41 -8.70
CA MET A 50 13.44 -0.07 -7.32
C MET A 50 12.08 -0.70 -7.01
N ASP A 51 12.04 -1.59 -6.04
CA ASP A 51 10.85 -2.41 -5.77
C ASP A 51 9.91 -1.80 -4.73
N ASN A 52 10.45 -1.09 -3.74
CA ASN A 52 9.70 -0.65 -2.58
C ASN A 52 9.61 0.87 -2.54
N LEU A 53 8.44 1.41 -2.85
CA LEU A 53 8.18 2.85 -2.90
C LEU A 53 7.12 3.25 -1.87
N MET A 54 7.20 4.49 -1.40
CA MET A 54 6.15 5.10 -0.59
C MET A 54 5.64 6.39 -1.27
N ILE A 55 4.33 6.60 -1.26
CA ILE A 55 3.69 7.88 -1.60
C ILE A 55 3.29 8.57 -0.30
N GLN A 56 3.69 9.84 -0.17
CA GLN A 56 3.15 10.73 0.84
C GLN A 56 2.16 11.71 0.21
N MET A 57 0.92 11.71 0.70
CA MET A 57 -0.11 12.66 0.30
C MET A 57 -0.96 13.05 1.51
N PRO A 58 -1.30 14.33 1.72
CA PRO A 58 -2.16 14.77 2.81
C PRO A 58 -3.51 14.07 2.82
N THR A 59 -4.15 14.00 3.98
CA THR A 59 -5.52 13.50 4.10
C THR A 59 -6.48 14.34 3.26
N GLY A 60 -7.44 13.72 2.60
CA GLY A 60 -8.41 14.42 1.73
C GLY A 60 -7.94 14.65 0.29
N THR A 61 -6.67 14.44 -0.04
CA THR A 61 -6.15 14.67 -1.41
C THR A 61 -6.36 13.49 -2.37
N GLY A 62 -7.00 12.41 -1.91
CA GLY A 62 -7.38 11.28 -2.76
C GLY A 62 -6.31 10.19 -2.91
N LYS A 63 -5.56 9.88 -1.84
CA LYS A 63 -4.63 8.74 -1.79
C LYS A 63 -5.22 7.46 -2.37
N THR A 64 -6.44 7.11 -1.92
CA THR A 64 -7.14 5.90 -2.37
C THR A 64 -7.43 5.94 -3.87
N ILE A 65 -7.72 7.10 -4.44
CA ILE A 65 -7.93 7.26 -5.89
C ILE A 65 -6.64 6.97 -6.65
N VAL A 66 -5.49 7.48 -6.18
CA VAL A 66 -4.20 7.26 -6.82
C VAL A 66 -3.85 5.77 -6.82
N PHE A 67 -3.83 5.12 -5.66
CA PHE A 67 -3.41 3.72 -5.61
C PHE A 67 -4.41 2.78 -6.30
N THR A 68 -5.72 3.03 -6.24
CA THR A 68 -6.69 2.20 -6.98
C THR A 68 -6.57 2.38 -8.48
N SER A 69 -6.17 3.56 -8.97
CA SER A 69 -5.81 3.77 -10.38
C SER A 69 -4.58 2.95 -10.77
N VAL A 70 -3.54 2.91 -9.92
CA VAL A 70 -2.38 2.04 -10.12
C VAL A 70 -2.78 0.56 -10.17
N VAL A 71 -3.64 0.11 -9.25
CA VAL A 71 -4.15 -1.27 -9.23
C VAL A 71 -4.88 -1.64 -10.53
N ARG A 72 -5.69 -0.72 -11.08
CA ARG A 72 -6.40 -0.94 -12.35
C ARG A 72 -5.44 -1.15 -13.52
N ASP A 73 -4.38 -0.34 -13.59
CA ASP A 73 -3.40 -0.47 -14.65
C ASP A 73 -2.62 -1.78 -14.55
N ILE A 74 -2.15 -2.11 -13.35
CA ILE A 74 -1.44 -3.37 -13.09
C ILE A 74 -2.33 -4.56 -13.42
N GLN A 75 -3.60 -4.54 -13.00
CA GLN A 75 -4.54 -5.62 -13.30
C GLN A 75 -4.75 -5.80 -14.81
N ARG A 76 -4.89 -4.70 -15.57
CA ARG A 76 -5.02 -4.76 -17.03
C ARG A 76 -3.78 -5.37 -17.66
N TRP A 77 -2.62 -4.94 -17.21
CA TRP A 77 -1.35 -5.47 -17.68
C TRP A 77 -1.20 -6.97 -17.35
N CYS A 78 -1.44 -7.35 -16.10
CA CYS A 78 -1.33 -8.74 -15.65
C CYS A 78 -2.27 -9.68 -16.42
N LYS A 79 -3.50 -9.26 -16.70
CA LYS A 79 -4.44 -10.10 -17.48
C LYS A 79 -3.90 -10.53 -18.83
N VAL A 80 -3.01 -9.74 -19.44
CA VAL A 80 -2.43 -10.02 -20.76
C VAL A 80 -1.09 -10.72 -20.65
N HIS A 81 -0.24 -10.30 -19.71
CA HIS A 81 1.18 -10.68 -19.70
C HIS A 81 1.55 -11.66 -18.57
N SER A 82 0.78 -11.70 -17.49
CA SER A 82 1.05 -12.54 -16.32
C SER A 82 -0.25 -12.87 -15.56
N PRO A 83 -1.11 -13.74 -16.13
CA PRO A 83 -2.44 -14.03 -15.55
C PRO A 83 -2.39 -14.68 -14.17
N GLU A 84 -1.28 -15.33 -13.83
CA GLU A 84 -1.02 -15.98 -12.53
C GLU A 84 -0.65 -14.96 -11.43
N SER A 85 -0.20 -13.76 -11.81
CA SER A 85 0.16 -12.70 -10.86
C SER A 85 -1.05 -12.23 -10.07
N LYS A 86 -0.84 -11.97 -8.79
CA LYS A 86 -1.86 -11.40 -7.92
C LYS A 86 -1.42 -10.04 -7.37
N ILE A 87 -2.43 -9.23 -7.06
CA ILE A 87 -2.29 -7.91 -6.48
C ILE A 87 -2.90 -7.96 -5.08
N LEU A 88 -2.13 -7.62 -4.06
CA LEU A 88 -2.58 -7.55 -2.69
C LEU A 88 -2.69 -6.09 -2.24
N ILE A 89 -3.85 -5.71 -1.73
CA ILE A 89 -4.06 -4.42 -1.07
C ILE A 89 -4.20 -4.70 0.42
N VAL A 90 -3.31 -4.14 1.24
CA VAL A 90 -3.26 -4.39 2.68
C VAL A 90 -3.63 -3.13 3.44
N ALA A 91 -4.52 -3.28 4.40
CA ALA A 91 -4.87 -2.22 5.33
C ALA A 91 -4.88 -2.72 6.78
N HIS A 92 -4.67 -1.79 7.73
CA HIS A 92 -4.65 -2.11 9.15
C HIS A 92 -6.06 -2.18 9.76
N ARG A 93 -7.01 -1.38 9.26
CA ARG A 93 -8.36 -1.24 9.81
C ARG A 93 -9.43 -1.75 8.84
N LYS A 94 -10.52 -2.31 9.39
CA LYS A 94 -11.65 -2.82 8.61
C LYS A 94 -12.30 -1.74 7.74
N GLU A 95 -12.41 -0.52 8.26
CA GLU A 95 -12.99 0.63 7.56
C GLU A 95 -12.20 0.95 6.27
N LEU A 96 -10.86 0.85 6.31
CA LEU A 96 -10.00 1.08 5.17
C LEU A 96 -10.16 -0.02 4.11
N ILE A 97 -10.35 -1.28 4.54
CA ILE A 97 -10.64 -2.39 3.64
C ILE A 97 -11.95 -2.14 2.89
N THR A 98 -13.00 -1.75 3.62
CA THR A 98 -14.30 -1.42 3.03
C THR A 98 -14.20 -0.23 2.07
N GLN A 99 -13.44 0.80 2.41
CA GLN A 99 -13.20 1.96 1.54
C GLN A 99 -12.44 1.57 0.27
N ALA A 100 -11.35 0.80 0.40
CA ALA A 100 -10.59 0.31 -0.75
C ALA A 100 -11.47 -0.54 -1.67
N SER A 101 -12.20 -1.51 -1.11
CA SER A 101 -13.14 -2.35 -1.84
C SER A 101 -14.22 -1.52 -2.55
N SER A 102 -14.79 -0.51 -1.88
CA SER A 102 -15.80 0.36 -2.49
C SER A 102 -15.29 1.17 -3.69
N LYS A 103 -13.99 1.47 -3.74
CA LYS A 103 -13.34 2.18 -4.87
C LYS A 103 -12.93 1.23 -6.00
N LEU A 104 -12.99 -0.08 -5.77
CA LEU A 104 -12.68 -1.14 -6.74
C LEU A 104 -13.94 -1.84 -7.26
N LYS A 105 -15.12 -1.19 -7.21
CA LYS A 105 -16.39 -1.81 -7.63
C LYS A 105 -16.41 -2.33 -9.07
N ASP A 106 -15.58 -1.74 -9.93
CA ASP A 106 -15.37 -2.11 -11.32
C ASP A 106 -14.38 -3.28 -11.52
N ILE A 107 -13.73 -3.72 -10.44
CA ILE A 107 -12.75 -4.81 -10.43
C ILE A 107 -13.25 -5.95 -9.54
N ALA A 108 -13.36 -7.15 -10.11
CA ALA A 108 -13.60 -8.35 -9.32
C ALA A 108 -12.42 -8.60 -8.37
N HIS A 109 -12.70 -8.62 -7.06
CA HIS A 109 -11.68 -8.79 -6.03
C HIS A 109 -12.20 -9.62 -4.86
N GLY A 110 -11.30 -10.33 -4.19
CA GLY A 110 -11.57 -11.05 -2.96
C GLY A 110 -11.29 -10.19 -1.73
N ILE A 111 -11.89 -10.56 -0.61
CA ILE A 111 -11.66 -9.91 0.69
C ILE A 111 -11.12 -10.94 1.68
N ILE A 112 -9.97 -10.63 2.30
CA ILE A 112 -9.33 -11.44 3.33
C ILE A 112 -9.48 -10.71 4.67
N MET A 113 -10.59 -10.95 5.35
CA MET A 113 -10.95 -10.32 6.61
C MET A 113 -11.69 -11.32 7.52
N SER A 114 -11.54 -11.19 8.82
CA SER A 114 -12.26 -12.03 9.79
C SER A 114 -13.76 -11.87 9.63
N GLY A 115 -14.48 -12.98 9.60
CA GLY A 115 -15.95 -13.02 9.46
C GLY A 115 -16.45 -12.88 8.01
N VAL A 116 -15.57 -12.82 7.02
CA VAL A 116 -15.92 -12.77 5.60
C VAL A 116 -15.44 -14.05 4.91
N LYS A 117 -16.28 -14.60 4.01
CA LYS A 117 -15.87 -15.72 3.15
C LYS A 117 -14.77 -15.27 2.20
N GLN A 118 -13.65 -15.96 2.24
CA GLN A 118 -12.50 -15.64 1.39
C GLN A 118 -12.69 -16.20 -0.01
N GLU A 119 -12.48 -15.38 -1.03
CA GLU A 119 -12.53 -15.75 -2.45
C GLU A 119 -11.15 -15.51 -3.10
N LEU A 120 -10.23 -16.44 -2.84
CA LEU A 120 -8.80 -16.32 -3.21
C LEU A 120 -8.53 -16.48 -4.71
N HIS A 121 -9.52 -16.88 -5.51
CA HIS A 121 -9.38 -17.06 -6.96
C HIS A 121 -9.23 -15.70 -7.71
N HIS A 122 -9.70 -14.61 -7.15
CA HIS A 122 -9.57 -13.30 -7.78
C HIS A 122 -8.10 -12.85 -7.85
N MET A 123 -7.74 -12.16 -8.95
CA MET A 123 -6.41 -11.58 -9.14
C MET A 123 -6.11 -10.50 -8.10
N VAL A 124 -7.08 -9.68 -7.75
CA VAL A 124 -6.96 -8.63 -6.74
C VAL A 124 -7.53 -9.13 -5.41
N GLN A 125 -6.79 -8.94 -4.33
CA GLN A 125 -7.19 -9.28 -2.97
C GLN A 125 -7.07 -8.04 -2.08
N VAL A 126 -8.09 -7.76 -1.28
CA VAL A 126 -8.07 -6.69 -0.27
C VAL A 126 -8.05 -7.33 1.11
N ALA A 127 -7.03 -7.09 1.89
CA ALA A 127 -6.75 -7.85 3.11
C ALA A 127 -6.56 -6.97 4.36
N SER A 128 -7.05 -7.47 5.48
CA SER A 128 -6.56 -7.05 6.80
C SER A 128 -5.21 -7.71 7.05
N ILE A 129 -4.19 -6.93 7.42
CA ILE A 129 -2.86 -7.48 7.74
C ILE A 129 -2.94 -8.53 8.84
N GLN A 130 -3.76 -8.32 9.86
CA GLN A 130 -3.92 -9.25 10.97
C GLN A 130 -4.52 -10.59 10.51
N THR A 131 -5.53 -10.55 9.64
CA THR A 131 -6.16 -11.77 9.11
C THR A 131 -5.24 -12.47 8.11
N PHE A 132 -4.57 -11.71 7.26
CA PHE A 132 -3.63 -12.23 6.27
C PHE A 132 -2.47 -12.98 6.94
N MET A 133 -1.89 -12.39 7.99
CA MET A 133 -0.76 -12.94 8.75
C MET A 133 -1.17 -13.87 9.90
N SER A 134 -2.45 -14.21 10.04
CA SER A 134 -2.87 -15.16 11.07
C SER A 134 -2.30 -16.55 10.80
N CYS A 135 -1.99 -17.32 11.86
CA CYS A 135 -1.46 -18.69 11.75
C CYS A 135 -2.30 -19.57 10.81
N ARG A 136 -3.63 -19.36 10.81
CA ARG A 136 -4.55 -20.11 9.93
C ARG A 136 -4.35 -19.83 8.44
N ASN A 137 -4.00 -18.60 8.07
CA ASN A 137 -3.87 -18.17 6.68
C ASN A 137 -2.42 -18.19 6.19
N TYR A 138 -1.45 -18.09 7.09
CA TYR A 138 -0.04 -17.92 6.76
C TYR A 138 0.44 -18.99 5.77
N ASP A 139 0.24 -20.26 6.08
CA ASP A 139 0.68 -21.36 5.21
C ASP A 139 -0.04 -21.37 3.86
N THR A 140 -1.30 -20.96 3.82
CA THR A 140 -2.05 -20.84 2.57
C THR A 140 -1.52 -19.68 1.73
N MET A 141 -1.35 -18.51 2.35
CA MET A 141 -0.99 -17.27 1.63
C MET A 141 0.42 -17.34 1.03
N ARG A 142 1.37 -17.99 1.70
CA ARG A 142 2.73 -18.19 1.18
C ARG A 142 2.79 -18.94 -0.16
N HIS A 143 1.74 -19.64 -0.55
CA HIS A 143 1.65 -20.37 -1.82
C HIS A 143 1.07 -19.53 -2.96
N TYR A 144 0.52 -18.35 -2.67
CA TYR A 144 0.06 -17.44 -3.71
C TYR A 144 1.17 -16.50 -4.13
N ARG A 145 1.21 -16.19 -5.42
CA ARG A 145 2.15 -15.25 -6.01
C ARG A 145 1.56 -13.84 -5.99
N PHE A 146 1.92 -13.04 -4.98
CA PHE A 146 1.58 -11.63 -4.93
C PHE A 146 2.77 -10.79 -5.43
N ASP A 147 2.77 -10.48 -6.72
CA ASP A 147 3.85 -9.69 -7.36
C ASP A 147 3.73 -8.20 -7.04
N PHE A 148 2.54 -7.75 -6.66
CA PHE A 148 2.25 -6.35 -6.33
C PHE A 148 1.54 -6.25 -4.99
N ILE A 149 2.07 -5.42 -4.12
CA ILE A 149 1.53 -5.21 -2.77
C ILE A 149 1.35 -3.71 -2.54
N ILE A 150 0.11 -3.30 -2.34
CA ILE A 150 -0.25 -1.93 -1.99
C ILE A 150 -0.57 -1.87 -0.51
N ILE A 151 -0.02 -0.92 0.22
CA ILE A 151 -0.18 -0.80 1.66
C ILE A 151 -0.77 0.55 1.99
N ASP A 152 -2.04 0.56 2.39
CA ASP A 152 -2.69 1.78 2.86
C ASP A 152 -2.30 2.08 4.32
N GLU A 153 -2.14 3.36 4.63
CA GLU A 153 -1.61 3.87 5.90
C GLU A 153 -0.25 3.24 6.26
N ALA A 154 0.69 3.28 5.32
CA ALA A 154 1.99 2.64 5.38
C ALA A 154 2.87 3.07 6.57
N HIS A 155 2.51 4.15 7.29
CA HIS A 155 3.17 4.52 8.53
C HIS A 155 3.01 3.47 9.66
N HIS A 156 2.15 2.48 9.50
CA HIS A 156 2.01 1.33 10.39
C HIS A 156 2.96 0.17 10.05
N CYS A 157 3.74 0.25 8.96
CA CYS A 157 4.56 -0.86 8.45
C CYS A 157 5.69 -1.33 9.40
N ILE A 158 6.01 -0.58 10.44
CA ILE A 158 6.98 -1.01 11.47
C ILE A 158 6.48 -2.22 12.29
N ALA A 159 5.17 -2.44 12.35
CA ALA A 159 4.61 -3.57 13.09
C ALA A 159 5.07 -4.91 12.50
N SER A 160 5.31 -5.89 13.37
CA SER A 160 5.86 -7.21 13.04
C SER A 160 5.12 -7.96 11.93
N GLY A 161 3.81 -7.74 11.78
CA GLY A 161 3.02 -8.35 10.71
C GLY A 161 3.44 -7.88 9.31
N TYR A 162 3.86 -6.63 9.17
CA TYR A 162 4.36 -6.10 7.90
C TYR A 162 5.78 -6.57 7.60
N GLN A 163 6.65 -6.69 8.61
CA GLN A 163 8.00 -7.24 8.43
C GLN A 163 7.92 -8.67 7.85
N LYS A 164 7.05 -9.51 8.41
CA LYS A 164 6.78 -10.85 7.87
C LYS A 164 6.24 -10.82 6.43
N LEU A 165 5.46 -9.79 6.06
CA LEU A 165 4.99 -9.62 4.68
C LEU A 165 6.16 -9.38 3.70
N TRP A 166 7.17 -8.58 4.12
CA TRP A 166 8.38 -8.37 3.33
C TRP A 166 9.19 -9.65 3.15
N GLU A 167 9.36 -10.43 4.23
CA GLU A 167 10.04 -11.72 4.21
C GLU A 167 9.32 -12.75 3.32
N MET A 168 7.98 -12.76 3.37
CA MET A 168 7.16 -13.69 2.59
C MET A 168 7.19 -13.38 1.09
N TYR A 169 7.28 -12.11 0.72
CA TYR A 169 7.25 -11.64 -0.67
C TYR A 169 8.42 -10.70 -0.97
N PRO A 170 9.67 -11.18 -0.94
CA PRO A 170 10.86 -10.34 -1.09
C PRO A 170 10.95 -9.67 -2.48
N HIS A 171 10.46 -10.32 -3.52
CA HIS A 171 10.53 -9.86 -4.91
C HIS A 171 9.31 -9.08 -5.41
N SER A 172 8.31 -8.87 -4.56
CA SER A 172 7.11 -8.10 -4.92
C SER A 172 7.43 -6.62 -5.05
N LYS A 173 6.83 -5.95 -6.01
CA LYS A 173 6.76 -4.48 -6.06
C LYS A 173 5.80 -3.99 -4.97
N LYS A 174 6.29 -3.16 -4.06
CA LYS A 174 5.51 -2.66 -2.92
C LYS A 174 5.31 -1.16 -3.01
N LEU A 175 4.08 -0.72 -2.82
CA LEU A 175 3.71 0.68 -2.78
C LEU A 175 3.02 1.00 -1.46
N GLY A 176 3.72 1.66 -0.57
CA GLY A 176 3.14 2.22 0.64
C GLY A 176 2.46 3.56 0.34
N VAL A 177 1.32 3.83 0.94
CA VAL A 177 0.62 5.10 0.83
C VAL A 177 0.31 5.64 2.21
N THR A 178 0.69 6.89 2.51
CA THR A 178 0.48 7.49 3.82
C THR A 178 0.27 9.01 3.75
N ALA A 179 -0.42 9.56 4.76
CA ALA A 179 -0.46 11.00 4.98
C ALA A 179 0.72 11.51 5.81
N THR A 180 1.26 10.67 6.69
CA THR A 180 2.23 11.05 7.72
C THR A 180 3.40 10.09 7.77
N PRO A 181 4.43 10.26 6.92
CA PRO A 181 5.58 9.35 6.88
C PRO A 181 6.44 9.39 8.15
N TRP A 182 6.33 10.44 8.96
CA TRP A 182 7.18 10.71 10.12
C TRP A 182 6.82 9.93 11.39
N ARG A 183 5.70 9.19 11.43
CA ARG A 183 5.28 8.41 12.61
C ARG A 183 6.02 7.09 12.82
N MET A 184 7.08 6.85 12.06
CA MET A 184 7.83 5.59 12.09
C MET A 184 8.91 5.59 13.20
N ASN A 185 8.55 5.87 14.46
CA ASN A 185 9.38 5.69 15.68
C ASN A 185 10.87 6.02 15.50
N HIS A 186 11.22 7.13 14.86
CA HIS A 186 12.60 7.56 14.56
C HIS A 186 13.44 6.60 13.68
N CYS A 187 12.93 5.41 13.32
CA CYS A 187 13.67 4.45 12.49
C CYS A 187 13.62 4.78 10.99
N GLY A 188 12.82 5.77 10.60
CA GLY A 188 12.64 6.16 9.20
C GLY A 188 12.00 5.08 8.33
N PHE A 189 11.55 5.45 7.14
CA PHE A 189 10.94 4.53 6.17
C PHE A 189 11.98 3.68 5.40
N ARG A 190 13.27 4.05 5.45
CA ARG A 190 14.36 3.46 4.64
C ARG A 190 14.63 1.99 4.89
N SER A 191 14.18 1.44 6.02
CA SER A 191 14.30 0.00 6.31
C SER A 191 13.37 -0.86 5.46
N LEU A 192 12.26 -0.28 4.96
CA LEU A 192 11.22 -0.99 4.21
C LEU A 192 11.00 -0.41 2.81
N PHE A 193 11.20 0.90 2.63
CA PHE A 193 10.97 1.60 1.38
C PHE A 193 12.25 2.29 0.92
N SER A 194 12.58 2.09 -0.35
CA SER A 194 13.80 2.62 -0.97
C SER A 194 13.69 4.12 -1.24
N GLU A 195 12.50 4.60 -1.58
CA GLU A 195 12.25 6.00 -1.93
C GLU A 195 10.82 6.43 -1.53
N ILE A 196 10.64 7.75 -1.37
CA ILE A 196 9.36 8.36 -1.06
C ILE A 196 9.00 9.42 -2.11
N VAL A 197 7.88 9.24 -2.75
CA VAL A 197 7.28 10.22 -3.66
C VAL A 197 6.46 11.21 -2.84
N LEU A 198 6.90 12.45 -2.80
CA LEU A 198 6.28 13.51 -2.01
C LEU A 198 5.28 14.29 -2.86
N SER A 199 4.06 14.45 -2.36
CA SER A 199 3.09 15.36 -2.94
C SER A 199 3.42 16.83 -2.65
N LYS A 200 2.62 17.74 -3.20
CA LYS A 200 2.64 19.15 -2.82
C LYS A 200 2.31 19.32 -1.33
N PRO A 201 2.76 20.39 -0.67
CA PRO A 201 2.44 20.68 0.72
C PRO A 201 0.95 21.03 0.91
N ILE A 202 0.45 20.95 2.14
CA ILE A 202 -0.97 21.20 2.47
C ILE A 202 -1.41 22.58 2.01
N GLU A 203 -0.58 23.61 2.20
CA GLU A 203 -0.85 24.99 1.80
C GLU A 203 -1.14 25.11 0.31
N TRP A 204 -0.41 24.37 -0.52
CA TRP A 204 -0.67 24.33 -1.96
C TRP A 204 -2.08 23.78 -2.25
N PHE A 205 -2.48 22.70 -1.59
CA PHE A 205 -3.81 22.09 -1.79
C PHE A 205 -4.94 23.01 -1.33
N VAL A 206 -4.71 23.82 -0.29
CA VAL A 206 -5.67 24.82 0.17
C VAL A 206 -5.76 25.98 -0.83
N ASN A 207 -4.63 26.52 -1.29
CA ASN A 207 -4.59 27.61 -2.26
C ASN A 207 -5.21 27.23 -3.61
N GLU A 208 -5.02 25.98 -4.05
CA GLU A 208 -5.63 25.45 -5.26
C GLU A 208 -7.08 24.94 -5.05
N HIS A 209 -7.68 25.19 -3.90
CA HIS A 209 -9.05 24.81 -3.54
C HIS A 209 -9.33 23.29 -3.61
N TYR A 210 -8.31 22.45 -3.48
CA TYR A 210 -8.47 21.00 -3.32
C TYR A 210 -8.79 20.58 -1.90
N LEU A 211 -8.37 21.38 -0.90
CA LEU A 211 -8.70 21.24 0.51
C LEU A 211 -9.34 22.53 1.03
N SER A 212 -10.20 22.39 2.03
CA SER A 212 -10.80 23.54 2.73
C SER A 212 -9.75 24.26 3.56
N ASN A 213 -9.95 25.54 3.81
CA ASN A 213 -9.21 26.29 4.81
C ASN A 213 -9.39 25.64 6.20
N TYR A 214 -8.39 25.77 7.04
CA TYR A 214 -8.45 25.29 8.42
C TYR A 214 -7.88 26.36 9.36
N ASP A 215 -8.48 26.43 10.54
CA ASP A 215 -8.01 27.27 11.63
C ASP A 215 -7.33 26.40 12.69
N TYR A 216 -6.15 26.81 13.13
CA TYR A 216 -5.42 26.13 14.19
C TYR A 216 -5.90 26.64 15.54
N ILE A 217 -6.73 25.88 16.24
CA ILE A 217 -7.13 26.20 17.63
C ILE A 217 -6.22 25.42 18.56
N SER A 218 -5.26 26.11 19.21
CA SER A 218 -4.43 25.55 20.26
C SER A 218 -5.08 25.84 21.61
N ILE A 219 -5.55 24.79 22.28
CA ILE A 219 -5.98 24.90 23.70
C ILE A 219 -4.69 24.90 24.53
N ARG A 220 -4.27 26.08 25.00
CA ARG A 220 -3.24 26.18 26.05
C ARG A 220 -3.81 25.53 27.32
N ARG A 221 -3.24 24.42 27.77
CA ARG A 221 -3.50 23.90 29.11
C ARG A 221 -2.96 24.92 30.11
N ASN A 222 -3.83 25.54 30.88
CA ASN A 222 -3.40 26.36 32.01
C ASN A 222 -2.67 25.48 33.01
N SER A 223 -1.47 25.91 33.42
CA SER A 223 -0.60 25.23 34.37
C SER A 223 -1.20 25.04 35.78
N GLU A 224 -2.36 25.63 36.05
CA GLU A 224 -3.08 25.52 37.32
C GLU A 224 -3.85 24.21 37.48
N THR A 225 -4.25 23.54 36.38
CA THR A 225 -5.00 22.27 36.45
C THR A 225 -4.11 21.04 36.75
N GLN A 226 -2.80 21.19 36.67
CA GLN A 226 -1.87 20.10 36.96
C GLN A 226 -1.57 19.93 38.47
N LYS A 227 -1.86 20.93 39.27
CA LYS A 227 -1.68 20.86 40.74
C LYS A 227 -2.85 20.18 41.47
N ALA A 228 -4.04 20.11 40.86
CA ALA A 228 -5.24 19.53 41.48
C ALA A 228 -5.38 17.99 41.28
N VAL A 229 -4.51 17.37 40.48
CA VAL A 229 -4.55 15.91 40.22
C VAL A 229 -3.48 15.15 41.03
N ASN A 230 -2.54 15.85 41.65
CA ASN A 230 -1.45 15.27 42.47
C ASN A 230 -1.53 15.65 43.96
N SER A 231 -2.71 16.03 44.47
CA SER A 231 -2.96 16.23 45.89
C SER A 231 -3.97 15.23 46.45
#